data_e23bbb4f86b6c92fbddfc325fb2e7025
#
_entry.id   e23bbb4f86b6c92fbddfc325fb2e7025
#
_cell.length_a   1.000
_cell.length_b   1.000
_cell.length_c   1.000
_cell.angle_alpha   90.00
_cell.angle_beta   90.00
_cell.angle_gamma   90.00
#
_symmetry.space_group_name_H-M   'P 1'
#
loop_
_entity.id
_entity.type
_entity.pdbx_description
1 polymer ?
#
loop_
_entity_poly.entity_id
_entity_poly.type
_entity_poly.pdbx_seq_one_letter_code
_entity_poly.pdbx_strand_id
1 'polypeptide(L)'
;MKYVYVENLEGAKNQFLIHTPEGLYFQSYDSLIAFKGFENMNAEEYTYLDNWINWNSHSATMKYLCIFLGDKNIAETREKIKNGEYSLINLNNPTTKIKGGKSFEEVIKEIKKSNSWKMKFLGLKFK
;
A
#
# COMPACT_ATOMS: atom_id res chain seq x y z
N MET A 1 14.78 13.35 7.95
CA MET A 1 15.24 12.75 6.70
C MET A 1 14.27 11.68 6.25
N LYS A 2 13.88 11.73 5.00
CA LYS A 2 13.04 10.69 4.47
C LYS A 2 13.89 9.49 4.10
N TYR A 3 13.42 8.33 4.49
CA TYR A 3 14.12 7.09 4.25
C TYR A 3 13.31 6.24 3.27
N VAL A 4 13.89 5.97 2.11
CA VAL A 4 13.27 5.12 1.10
C VAL A 4 14.25 4.01 0.73
N TYR A 5 13.75 2.79 0.71
CA TYR A 5 14.56 1.62 0.49
C TYR A 5 13.81 0.67 -0.43
N VAL A 6 14.47 0.21 -1.48
CA VAL A 6 13.84 -0.64 -2.49
C VAL A 6 14.57 -1.97 -2.59
N GLU A 7 13.81 -3.05 -2.60
CA GLU A 7 14.37 -4.37 -2.83
C GLU A 7 13.48 -5.15 -3.80
N ASN A 8 14.03 -6.19 -4.38
CA ASN A 8 13.24 -7.06 -5.24
C ASN A 8 12.45 -8.03 -4.37
N LEU A 9 11.14 -8.09 -4.59
CA LEU A 9 10.29 -9.00 -3.83
C LEU A 9 10.62 -10.42 -4.21
N GLU A 10 11.04 -11.22 -3.21
CA GLU A 10 11.47 -12.60 -3.41
C GLU A 10 12.56 -12.74 -4.47
N GLY A 11 13.38 -11.71 -4.65
CA GLY A 11 14.44 -11.69 -5.64
C GLY A 11 13.99 -11.58 -7.09
N ALA A 12 12.71 -11.33 -7.35
CA ALA A 12 12.19 -11.26 -8.70
C ALA A 12 12.57 -9.97 -9.40
N LYS A 13 12.94 -10.09 -10.67
CA LYS A 13 13.53 -8.99 -11.41
C LYS A 13 12.66 -7.73 -11.54
N ASN A 14 11.36 -7.87 -11.75
CA ASN A 14 10.48 -6.73 -12.00
C ASN A 14 9.40 -6.55 -10.94
N GLN A 15 9.61 -7.13 -9.78
CA GLN A 15 8.67 -7.06 -8.67
C GLN A 15 9.39 -6.40 -7.51
N PHE A 16 8.94 -5.24 -7.09
CA PHE A 16 9.67 -4.42 -6.11
C PHE A 16 8.88 -4.22 -4.84
N LEU A 17 9.59 -4.31 -3.72
CA LEU A 17 9.07 -3.93 -2.42
C LEU A 17 9.73 -2.61 -2.05
N ILE A 18 8.93 -1.58 -1.84
CA ILE A 18 9.43 -0.24 -1.56
C ILE A 18 9.06 0.15 -0.13
N HIS A 19 10.09 0.38 0.68
CA HIS A 19 9.93 0.76 2.07
C HIS A 19 9.97 2.28 2.19
N THR A 20 8.94 2.85 2.80
CA THR A 20 8.89 4.29 3.05
C THR A 20 8.44 4.55 4.49
N PRO A 21 8.60 5.78 4.99
CA PRO A 21 8.11 6.10 6.33
C PRO A 21 6.60 5.91 6.50
N GLU A 22 5.83 6.05 5.43
CA GLU A 22 4.37 5.91 5.48
C GLU A 22 3.90 4.47 5.37
N GLY A 23 4.73 3.58 4.84
CA GLY A 23 4.35 2.18 4.68
C GLY A 23 5.12 1.48 3.58
N LEU A 24 4.59 0.33 3.16
CA LEU A 24 5.22 -0.52 2.15
C LEU A 24 4.42 -0.46 0.86
N TYR A 25 5.13 -0.38 -0.26
CA TYR A 25 4.51 -0.44 -1.59
C TYR A 25 4.96 -1.70 -2.31
N PHE A 26 4.06 -2.25 -3.09
CA PHE A 26 4.42 -3.28 -4.07
C PHE A 26 4.28 -2.66 -5.46
N GLN A 27 5.37 -2.69 -6.23
CA GLN A 27 5.38 -2.24 -7.61
C GLN A 27 5.69 -3.43 -8.52
N SER A 28 4.90 -3.62 -9.55
CA SER A 28 5.15 -4.64 -10.58
C SER A 28 5.47 -3.91 -11.86
N TYR A 29 6.66 -4.14 -12.39
CA TYR A 29 7.19 -3.42 -13.55
C TYR A 29 7.19 -1.92 -13.24
N ASP A 30 6.39 -1.12 -13.94
CA ASP A 30 6.36 0.33 -13.76
C ASP A 30 5.10 0.85 -13.06
N SER A 31 4.29 -0.05 -12.49
CA SER A 31 3.02 0.32 -11.88
C SER A 31 2.95 -0.04 -10.41
N LEU A 32 2.43 0.86 -9.60
CA LEU A 32 2.15 0.58 -8.19
C LEU A 32 0.88 -0.27 -8.13
N ILE A 33 0.96 -1.39 -7.43
CA ILE A 33 -0.13 -2.36 -7.34
C ILE A 33 -0.80 -2.35 -5.97
N ALA A 34 -0.02 -2.18 -4.90
CA ALA A 34 -0.55 -2.26 -3.54
C ALA A 34 0.25 -1.40 -2.58
N PHE A 35 -0.40 -1.01 -1.49
CA PHE A 35 0.22 -0.22 -0.44
C PHE A 35 -0.32 -0.66 0.92
N LYS A 36 0.59 -0.91 1.86
CA LYS A 36 0.26 -1.18 3.25
C LYS A 36 0.70 0.02 4.08
N GLY A 37 -0.26 0.78 4.58
CA GLY A 37 0.05 1.99 5.33
C GLY A 37 0.22 1.72 6.81
N PHE A 38 1.19 2.39 7.43
CA PHE A 38 1.41 2.32 8.87
C PHE A 38 0.75 3.53 9.50
N GLU A 39 -0.46 3.35 10.02
CA GLU A 39 -1.24 4.48 10.50
C GLU A 39 -1.04 4.80 11.97
N ASN A 40 -0.55 3.85 12.74
CA ASN A 40 -0.36 4.12 14.16
C ASN A 40 0.73 3.26 14.76
N MET A 41 1.08 3.57 16.02
CA MET A 41 2.15 2.88 16.73
C MET A 41 1.81 1.45 17.13
N ASN A 42 0.55 1.06 17.01
CA ASN A 42 0.14 -0.32 17.26
C ASN A 42 0.32 -1.18 16.03
N ALA A 43 0.94 -0.64 15.00
CA ALA A 43 1.20 -1.33 13.75
C ALA A 43 -0.07 -1.77 13.02
N GLU A 44 -1.17 -1.03 13.22
CA GLU A 44 -2.35 -1.26 12.40
C GLU A 44 -2.04 -0.89 10.97
N GLU A 45 -2.30 -1.80 10.07
CA GLU A 45 -2.05 -1.61 8.67
C GLU A 45 -3.35 -1.42 7.91
N TYR A 46 -3.35 -0.44 7.03
CA TYR A 46 -4.44 -0.27 6.07
C TYR A 46 -3.91 -0.68 4.72
N THR A 47 -4.59 -1.59 4.07
CA THR A 47 -4.15 -2.13 2.79
C THR A 47 -4.98 -1.56 1.66
N TYR A 48 -4.30 -0.97 0.70
CA TYR A 48 -4.93 -0.39 -0.49
C TYR A 48 -4.38 -1.08 -1.72
N LEU A 49 -5.28 -1.41 -2.65
CA LEU A 49 -4.91 -2.00 -3.93
C LEU A 49 -5.28 -1.01 -5.03
N ASP A 50 -4.47 -0.97 -6.07
CA ASP A 50 -4.76 -0.10 -7.20
C ASP A 50 -6.02 -0.58 -7.92
N ASN A 51 -6.95 0.33 -8.15
CA ASN A 51 -8.21 -0.01 -8.80
C ASN A 51 -8.07 -0.31 -10.30
N TRP A 52 -6.89 -0.08 -10.84
CA TRP A 52 -6.57 -0.35 -12.24
C TRP A 52 -6.19 -1.79 -12.48
N ILE A 53 -5.91 -2.56 -11.43
CA ILE A 53 -5.41 -3.89 -11.60
C ILE A 53 -6.44 -4.76 -12.29
N ASN A 54 -6.02 -5.36 -13.39
CA ASN A 54 -6.84 -6.34 -14.10
C ASN A 54 -6.53 -7.70 -13.50
N TRP A 55 -7.47 -8.21 -12.72
CA TRP A 55 -7.29 -9.45 -11.98
C TRP A 55 -7.11 -10.68 -12.88
N ASN A 56 -7.29 -10.52 -14.18
CA ASN A 56 -7.15 -11.63 -15.14
C ASN A 56 -5.95 -11.50 -16.07
N SER A 57 -5.13 -10.46 -15.93
CA SER A 57 -4.21 -10.14 -16.99
C SER A 57 -2.79 -10.64 -16.82
N HIS A 58 -2.24 -10.69 -15.61
CA HIS A 58 -0.83 -11.00 -15.41
C HIS A 58 -0.62 -11.97 -14.27
N SER A 59 -0.35 -13.23 -14.58
CA SER A 59 -0.14 -14.25 -13.55
C SER A 59 1.06 -13.92 -12.65
N ALA A 60 2.12 -13.35 -13.20
CA ALA A 60 3.28 -12.97 -12.40
C ALA A 60 2.92 -11.88 -11.40
N THR A 61 2.24 -10.83 -11.83
CA THR A 61 1.81 -9.76 -10.94
C THR A 61 0.90 -10.29 -9.84
N MET A 62 -0.04 -11.16 -10.19
CA MET A 62 -0.96 -11.74 -9.21
C MET A 62 -0.25 -12.62 -8.19
N LYS A 63 0.71 -13.41 -8.65
CA LYS A 63 1.51 -14.25 -7.76
C LYS A 63 2.24 -13.40 -6.71
N TYR A 64 2.93 -12.37 -7.15
CA TYR A 64 3.70 -11.53 -6.24
C TYR A 64 2.82 -10.61 -5.40
N LEU A 65 1.65 -10.23 -5.90
CA LEU A 65 0.68 -9.53 -5.09
C LEU A 65 0.24 -10.37 -3.89
N CYS A 66 -0.06 -11.65 -4.11
CA CYS A 66 -0.43 -12.55 -3.03
C CYS A 66 0.71 -12.71 -2.02
N ILE A 67 1.95 -12.78 -2.49
CA ILE A 67 3.12 -12.84 -1.59
C ILE A 67 3.19 -11.58 -0.75
N PHE A 68 3.03 -10.42 -1.36
CA PHE A 68 3.08 -9.14 -0.66
C PHE A 68 1.97 -9.05 0.41
N LEU A 69 0.77 -9.51 0.07
CA LEU A 69 -0.38 -9.45 0.97
C LEU A 69 -0.40 -10.56 2.03
N GLY A 70 0.31 -11.66 1.78
CA GLY A 70 0.24 -12.83 2.65
C GLY A 70 -0.97 -13.70 2.40
N ASP A 71 -1.58 -13.59 1.23
CA ASP A 71 -2.76 -14.38 0.86
C ASP A 71 -2.35 -15.70 0.21
N LYS A 72 -3.19 -16.72 0.37
CA LYS A 72 -2.92 -18.04 -0.21
C LYS A 72 -3.04 -18.03 -1.73
N ASN A 73 -4.02 -17.29 -2.24
CA ASN A 73 -4.30 -17.22 -3.66
C ASN A 73 -5.12 -15.97 -3.97
N ILE A 74 -5.35 -15.72 -5.24
CA ILE A 74 -6.08 -14.52 -5.67
C ILE A 74 -7.56 -14.54 -5.26
N ALA A 75 -8.13 -15.71 -5.07
CA ALA A 75 -9.52 -15.82 -4.61
C ALA A 75 -9.65 -15.23 -3.19
N GLU A 76 -8.69 -15.50 -2.33
CA GLU A 76 -8.66 -14.92 -0.98
C GLU A 76 -8.52 -13.40 -1.06
N THR A 77 -7.66 -12.90 -1.94
CA THR A 77 -7.49 -11.47 -2.15
C THR A 77 -8.78 -10.81 -2.59
N ARG A 78 -9.49 -11.42 -3.54
CA ARG A 78 -10.76 -10.88 -4.03
C ARG A 78 -11.82 -10.86 -2.94
N GLU A 79 -11.85 -11.89 -2.10
CA GLU A 79 -12.78 -11.93 -0.97
C GLU A 79 -12.51 -10.79 0.01
N LYS A 80 -11.26 -10.50 0.29
CA LYS A 80 -10.88 -9.41 1.18
C LYS A 80 -11.19 -8.04 0.61
N ILE A 81 -11.15 -7.89 -0.70
CA ILE A 81 -11.62 -6.66 -1.34
C ILE A 81 -13.12 -6.53 -1.14
N LYS A 82 -13.84 -7.62 -1.36
CA LYS A 82 -15.29 -7.65 -1.28
C LYS A 82 -15.79 -7.34 0.13
N ASN A 83 -15.12 -7.86 1.14
CA ASN A 83 -15.56 -7.65 2.53
C ASN A 83 -14.98 -6.39 3.18
N GLY A 84 -14.20 -5.61 2.45
CA GLY A 84 -13.69 -4.33 2.93
C GLY A 84 -12.37 -4.36 3.66
N GLU A 85 -11.72 -5.52 3.80
CA GLU A 85 -10.39 -5.57 4.41
C GLU A 85 -9.36 -4.84 3.57
N TYR A 86 -9.47 -4.93 2.24
CA TYR A 86 -8.64 -4.18 1.33
C TYR A 86 -9.49 -3.14 0.62
N SER A 87 -8.98 -1.93 0.52
CA SER A 87 -9.68 -0.84 -0.16
C SER A 87 -9.05 -0.59 -1.53
N LEU A 88 -9.87 -0.30 -2.53
CA LEU A 88 -9.38 0.07 -3.85
C LEU A 88 -9.15 1.57 -3.91
N ILE A 89 -8.03 1.96 -4.50
CA ILE A 89 -7.68 3.37 -4.62
C ILE A 89 -6.83 3.54 -5.89
N ASN A 90 -6.67 4.77 -6.35
CA ASN A 90 -5.84 5.02 -7.52
C ASN A 90 -4.40 5.36 -7.08
N LEU A 91 -3.54 4.34 -7.04
CA LEU A 91 -2.16 4.51 -6.59
C LEU A 91 -1.28 5.21 -7.61
N ASN A 92 -1.55 5.01 -8.88
CA ASN A 92 -0.72 5.55 -9.96
C ASN A 92 -1.12 6.97 -10.37
N ASN A 93 -2.25 7.45 -9.88
CA ASN A 93 -2.68 8.82 -10.06
C ASN A 93 -3.21 9.33 -8.74
N PRO A 94 -2.32 9.74 -7.83
CA PRO A 94 -2.66 9.96 -6.43
C PRO A 94 -3.62 11.10 -6.13
N THR A 95 -3.89 11.97 -7.09
CA THR A 95 -4.86 13.05 -6.88
C THR A 95 -6.27 12.69 -7.34
N THR A 96 -6.43 11.53 -7.97
CA THR A 96 -7.72 11.09 -8.50
C THR A 96 -8.48 10.27 -7.47
N LYS A 97 -9.77 10.56 -7.31
CA LYS A 97 -10.66 9.83 -6.40
C LYS A 97 -11.44 8.78 -7.17
N ILE A 98 -11.83 7.71 -6.47
CA ILE A 98 -12.71 6.68 -7.02
C ILE A 98 -14.10 6.87 -6.42
N LYS A 99 -15.10 7.15 -7.26
CA LYS A 99 -16.52 7.18 -6.86
C LYS A 99 -16.81 7.85 -5.51
N GLY A 100 -16.26 9.03 -5.29
CA GLY A 100 -16.51 9.76 -4.05
C GLY A 100 -15.67 9.31 -2.86
N GLY A 101 -14.76 8.35 -3.06
CA GLY A 101 -13.81 7.96 -2.03
C GLY A 101 -12.68 8.95 -1.89
N LYS A 102 -11.63 8.54 -1.21
CA LYS A 102 -10.45 9.38 -1.02
C LYS A 102 -9.46 9.21 -2.16
N SER A 103 -8.67 10.25 -2.42
CA SER A 103 -7.50 10.13 -3.28
C SER A 103 -6.36 9.54 -2.45
N PHE A 104 -5.38 8.95 -3.11
CA PHE A 104 -4.22 8.42 -2.40
C PHE A 104 -3.44 9.53 -1.69
N GLU A 105 -3.38 10.70 -2.28
CA GLU A 105 -2.74 11.86 -1.66
C GLU A 105 -3.39 12.19 -0.30
N GLU A 106 -4.71 12.12 -0.22
CA GLU A 106 -5.41 12.34 1.04
C GLU A 106 -5.07 11.27 2.07
N VAL A 107 -4.98 10.00 1.65
CA VAL A 107 -4.61 8.90 2.54
C VAL A 107 -3.21 9.14 3.13
N ILE A 108 -2.25 9.51 2.30
CA ILE A 108 -0.88 9.76 2.76
C ILE A 108 -0.84 10.93 3.74
N LYS A 109 -1.58 11.98 3.49
CA LYS A 109 -1.67 13.12 4.43
C LYS A 109 -2.22 12.70 5.78
N GLU A 110 -3.25 11.85 5.79
CA GLU A 110 -3.84 11.37 7.03
C GLU A 110 -2.86 10.50 7.81
N ILE A 111 -2.12 9.64 7.13
CA ILE A 111 -1.11 8.79 7.77
C ILE A 111 -0.01 9.66 8.41
N LYS A 112 0.50 10.63 7.68
CA LYS A 112 1.54 11.52 8.19
C LYS A 112 1.05 12.33 9.39
N LYS A 113 -0.16 12.81 9.34
CA LYS A 113 -0.75 13.57 10.43
C LYS A 113 -0.91 12.71 11.68
N SER A 114 -1.42 11.51 11.53
CA SER A 114 -1.61 10.57 12.64
C SER A 114 -0.27 10.22 13.30
N ASN A 115 0.73 9.89 12.50
CA ASN A 115 2.05 9.53 13.02
C ASN A 115 2.72 10.73 13.71
N SER A 116 2.62 11.91 13.13
CA SER A 116 3.17 13.13 13.71
C SER A 116 2.52 13.43 15.07
N TRP A 117 1.20 13.31 15.15
CA TRP A 117 0.49 13.56 16.40
C TRP A 117 0.93 12.59 17.49
N LYS A 118 1.04 11.31 17.17
CA LYS A 118 1.43 10.29 18.14
C LYS A 118 2.85 10.48 18.64
N MET A 119 3.76 10.81 17.75
CA MET A 119 5.14 11.09 18.14
C MET A 119 5.20 12.29 19.09
N LYS A 120 4.42 13.32 18.80
CA LYS A 120 4.33 14.50 19.66
C LYS A 120 3.74 14.13 21.03
N PHE A 121 2.70 13.33 21.04
CA PHE A 121 2.05 12.87 22.26
C PHE A 121 3.02 12.11 23.16
N LEU A 122 3.93 11.34 22.59
CA LEU A 122 4.92 10.58 23.33
C LEU A 122 6.12 11.42 23.74
N GLY A 123 6.12 12.71 23.45
CA GLY A 123 7.23 13.60 23.78
C GLY A 123 8.42 13.51 22.84
N LEU A 124 8.24 12.86 21.71
CA LEU A 124 9.28 12.75 20.72
C LEU A 124 9.30 13.99 19.84
N LYS A 125 10.48 14.35 19.34
CA LYS A 125 10.62 15.53 18.52
C LYS A 125 10.79 15.17 17.06
N PHE A 126 10.08 15.91 16.22
CA PHE A 126 10.24 15.84 14.77
C PHE A 126 11.11 16.99 14.31
N LYS A 127 11.91 16.70 13.34
CA LYS A 127 12.69 17.71 12.67
C LYS A 127 12.37 17.72 11.20
#